data_bf94512c8553dc4fa83661fb0c102eea
#
_entry.id   bf94512c8553dc4fa83661fb0c102eea
#
_cell.length_a   1.000
_cell.length_b   1.000
_cell.length_c   1.000
_cell.angle_alpha   90.00
_cell.angle_beta   90.00
_cell.angle_gamma   90.00
#
_symmetry.space_group_name_H-M   'P 1'
#
loop_
_entity.id
_entity.type
_entity.pdbx_description
1 polymer ?
#
loop_
_entity_poly.entity_id
_entity_poly.type
_entity_poly.pdbx_seq_one_letter_code
_entity_poly.pdbx_strand_id
1 'polypeptide(L)'
;FMMIPSSDKPDRNIGGHVWIPIDDTHCWAYTMTWNATRPLTQEERDKNLEGYGIHCEVDKNATRWDLNISSAWSPIRNLDNNYMIDRAVQKTGTFTGIKGIGEQDCSIQESMGGMSPRWEEHLGTSDRGIILFRKMVTGLARDLMEGNEPELAHAPEKFKVRSTGFTIDADADWIAEAEKHMVSTV
;
A
#
# COMPACT_ATOMS: atom_id res chain seq x y z
N PHE A 1 -1.17 -6.93 -3.35
CA PHE A 1 0.24 -6.55 -3.19
C PHE A 1 0.59 -5.42 -4.15
N MET A 2 1.19 -4.37 -3.64
CA MET A 2 1.62 -3.22 -4.44
C MET A 2 3.09 -2.92 -4.12
N MET A 3 3.89 -2.74 -5.16
CA MET A 3 5.31 -2.38 -5.05
C MET A 3 5.53 -0.98 -5.60
N ILE A 4 6.24 -0.16 -4.85
CA ILE A 4 6.50 1.24 -5.21
C ILE A 4 8.00 1.47 -5.16
N PRO A 5 8.67 1.72 -6.30
CA PRO A 5 10.07 2.12 -6.30
C PRO A 5 10.20 3.55 -5.75
N SER A 6 11.15 3.76 -4.85
CA SER A 6 11.35 5.05 -4.18
C SER A 6 11.99 6.13 -5.07
N SER A 7 12.60 5.74 -6.17
CA SER A 7 13.22 6.66 -7.14
C SER A 7 13.53 5.94 -8.45
N ASP A 8 14.01 6.66 -9.45
CA ASP A 8 14.52 6.14 -10.73
C ASP A 8 15.99 5.66 -10.66
N LYS A 9 16.64 5.82 -9.51
CA LYS A 9 18.04 5.42 -9.34
C LYS A 9 18.19 3.90 -9.30
N PRO A 10 19.27 3.33 -9.87
CA PRO A 10 19.51 1.87 -9.87
C PRO A 10 19.56 1.26 -8.46
N ASP A 11 20.15 1.98 -7.50
CA ASP A 11 20.26 1.56 -6.09
C ASP A 11 19.12 2.14 -5.23
N ARG A 12 17.89 2.03 -5.71
CA ARG A 12 16.72 2.47 -4.97
C ARG A 12 16.17 1.38 -4.05
N ASN A 13 15.63 1.80 -2.94
CA ASN A 13 14.79 0.91 -2.15
C ASN A 13 13.41 0.77 -2.83
N ILE A 14 12.81 -0.38 -2.66
CA ILE A 14 11.48 -0.69 -3.16
C ILE A 14 10.59 -0.88 -1.95
N GLY A 15 9.49 -0.15 -1.91
CA GLY A 15 8.45 -0.31 -0.91
C GLY A 15 7.32 -1.20 -1.41
N GLY A 16 6.64 -1.88 -0.51
CA GLY A 16 5.48 -2.68 -0.86
C GLY A 16 4.47 -2.78 0.27
N HIS A 17 3.21 -2.93 -0.11
CA HIS A 17 2.10 -3.16 0.80
C HIS A 17 1.39 -4.47 0.47
N VAL A 18 0.96 -5.17 1.51
CA VAL A 18 0.04 -6.30 1.41
C VAL A 18 -1.08 -6.08 2.43
N TRP A 19 -2.32 -6.08 1.96
CA TRP A 19 -3.50 -6.04 2.81
C TRP A 19 -4.14 -7.42 2.84
N ILE A 20 -4.24 -7.97 4.05
CA ILE A 20 -4.85 -9.29 4.27
C ILE A 20 -6.08 -9.08 5.12
N PRO A 21 -7.29 -9.34 4.60
CA PRO A 21 -8.51 -9.15 5.37
C PRO A 21 -8.54 -10.10 6.57
N ILE A 22 -9.00 -9.59 7.71
CA ILE A 22 -9.25 -10.35 8.94
C ILE A 22 -10.77 -10.57 9.06
N ASP A 23 -11.52 -9.49 8.91
CA ASP A 23 -12.97 -9.45 8.94
C ASP A 23 -13.50 -8.30 8.06
N ASP A 24 -14.79 -7.98 8.13
CA ASP A 24 -15.42 -6.95 7.30
C ASP A 24 -14.90 -5.53 7.58
N THR A 25 -14.24 -5.30 8.70
CA THR A 25 -13.79 -3.98 9.16
C THR A 25 -12.30 -3.89 9.45
N HIS A 26 -11.57 -5.02 9.45
CA HIS A 26 -10.16 -5.06 9.79
C HIS A 26 -9.34 -5.81 8.76
N CYS A 27 -8.12 -5.33 8.56
CA CYS A 27 -7.10 -6.03 7.78
C CYS A 27 -5.72 -5.93 8.43
N TRP A 28 -4.87 -6.90 8.18
CA TRP A 28 -3.44 -6.74 8.37
C TRP A 28 -2.86 -5.96 7.20
N ALA A 29 -2.20 -4.85 7.50
CA ALA A 29 -1.45 -4.07 6.53
C ALA A 29 0.06 -4.33 6.75
N TYR A 30 0.65 -5.16 5.91
CA TYR A 30 2.09 -5.39 5.93
C TYR A 30 2.77 -4.34 5.06
N THR A 31 3.78 -3.70 5.61
CA THR A 31 4.65 -2.79 4.87
C THR A 31 6.06 -3.36 4.82
N MET A 32 6.64 -3.38 3.64
CA MET A 32 7.96 -3.94 3.41
C MET A 32 8.82 -2.95 2.64
N THR A 33 10.09 -2.88 3.00
CA THR A 33 11.09 -2.16 2.22
C THR A 33 12.29 -3.07 2.00
N TRP A 34 12.75 -3.14 0.78
CA TRP A 34 13.96 -3.88 0.43
C TRP A 34 14.76 -3.16 -0.64
N ASN A 35 15.97 -3.61 -0.86
CA ASN A 35 16.80 -3.18 -1.97
C ASN A 35 17.24 -4.41 -2.75
N ALA A 36 17.16 -4.34 -4.09
CA ALA A 36 17.47 -5.49 -4.95
C ALA A 36 18.96 -5.77 -5.09
N THR A 37 19.82 -4.81 -4.74
CA THR A 37 21.26 -4.87 -5.02
C THR A 37 22.13 -4.97 -3.75
N ARG A 38 21.58 -4.59 -2.59
CA ARG A 38 22.29 -4.58 -1.31
C ARG A 38 21.37 -4.79 -0.12
N PRO A 39 21.87 -5.18 1.06
CA PRO A 39 21.12 -5.10 2.30
C PRO A 39 20.75 -3.66 2.65
N LEU A 40 19.62 -3.47 3.36
CA LEU A 40 19.28 -2.18 3.95
C LEU A 40 20.33 -1.78 4.99
N THR A 41 20.72 -0.52 5.00
CA THR A 41 21.57 0.04 6.05
C THR A 41 20.85 0.07 7.40
N GLN A 42 21.60 0.23 8.50
CA GLN A 42 20.97 0.36 9.81
C GLN A 42 20.10 1.61 9.89
N GLU A 43 20.56 2.74 9.35
CA GLU A 43 19.79 3.99 9.28
C GLU A 43 18.46 3.83 8.53
N GLU A 44 18.47 3.11 7.40
CA GLU A 44 17.24 2.84 6.64
C GLU A 44 16.26 1.99 7.45
N ARG A 45 16.75 0.97 8.15
CA ARG A 45 15.93 0.14 9.04
C ARG A 45 15.33 0.93 10.20
N ASP A 46 16.14 1.77 10.84
CA ASP A 46 15.71 2.58 11.98
C ASP A 46 14.63 3.59 11.55
N LYS A 47 14.82 4.27 10.41
CA LYS A 47 13.81 5.15 9.82
C LYS A 47 12.49 4.44 9.51
N ASN A 48 12.54 3.23 8.98
CA ASN A 48 11.34 2.44 8.71
C ASN A 48 10.59 2.11 10.02
N LEU A 49 11.32 1.76 11.08
CA LEU A 49 10.72 1.49 12.41
C LEU A 49 10.11 2.74 13.05
N GLU A 50 10.61 3.93 12.72
CA GLU A 50 10.10 5.22 13.16
C GLU A 50 8.91 5.73 12.32
N GLY A 51 8.39 4.94 11.39
CA GLY A 51 7.27 5.33 10.53
C GLY A 51 7.65 6.23 9.37
N TYR A 52 8.81 6.02 8.76
CA TYR A 52 9.21 6.76 7.56
C TYR A 52 8.62 6.17 6.29
N GLY A 53 8.26 7.06 5.35
CA GLY A 53 7.69 6.67 4.06
C GLY A 53 6.35 5.96 4.22
N ILE A 54 6.26 4.75 3.69
CA ILE A 54 5.05 3.93 3.72
C ILE A 54 4.83 3.19 5.04
N HIS A 55 5.80 3.22 5.95
CA HIS A 55 5.72 2.53 7.23
C HIS A 55 4.93 3.35 8.25
N CYS A 56 4.22 2.65 9.13
CA CYS A 56 3.65 3.23 10.34
C CYS A 56 4.54 2.88 11.54
N GLU A 57 4.66 3.79 12.46
CA GLU A 57 5.23 3.51 13.78
C GLU A 57 4.21 2.67 14.57
N VAL A 58 4.63 1.49 15.04
CA VAL A 58 3.72 0.52 15.66
C VAL A 58 4.14 0.19 17.09
N ASP A 59 3.16 0.02 17.96
CA ASP A 59 3.35 -0.54 19.29
C ASP A 59 3.25 -2.07 19.23
N LYS A 60 4.39 -2.72 19.43
CA LYS A 60 4.49 -4.19 19.42
C LYS A 60 3.83 -4.85 20.63
N ASN A 61 3.57 -4.07 21.68
CA ASN A 61 3.00 -4.55 22.94
C ASN A 61 1.58 -4.04 23.19
N ALA A 62 1.01 -3.32 22.23
CA ALA A 62 -0.35 -2.81 22.37
C ALA A 62 -1.33 -3.95 22.65
N THR A 63 -2.27 -3.71 23.54
CA THR A 63 -3.36 -4.65 23.84
C THR A 63 -4.67 -3.95 23.54
N ARG A 64 -5.37 -4.40 22.52
CA ARG A 64 -6.71 -3.91 22.18
C ARG A 64 -7.71 -5.02 22.44
N TRP A 65 -8.46 -4.85 23.52
CA TRP A 65 -9.43 -5.85 23.97
C TRP A 65 -10.71 -5.90 23.14
N ASP A 66 -10.94 -4.86 22.33
CA ASP A 66 -12.05 -4.74 21.40
C ASP A 66 -11.90 -5.61 20.15
N LEU A 67 -10.67 -6.01 19.84
CA LEU A 67 -10.38 -6.93 18.75
C LEU A 67 -10.08 -8.31 19.34
N ASN A 68 -10.83 -9.33 18.95
CA ASN A 68 -10.53 -10.73 19.31
C ASN A 68 -9.24 -11.28 18.66
N ILE A 69 -8.33 -10.39 18.32
CA ILE A 69 -7.04 -10.66 17.71
C ILE A 69 -5.94 -10.00 18.53
N SER A 70 -4.73 -10.54 18.43
CA SER A 70 -3.56 -9.88 18.99
C SER A 70 -3.44 -8.46 18.44
N SER A 71 -3.55 -7.48 19.30
CA SER A 71 -3.38 -6.06 18.95
C SER A 71 -1.93 -5.59 18.95
N ALA A 72 -0.99 -6.49 19.19
CA ALA A 72 0.40 -6.25 18.90
C ALA A 72 0.53 -5.71 17.47
N TRP A 73 1.40 -4.73 17.26
CA TRP A 73 1.60 -4.05 16.00
C TRP A 73 0.52 -3.02 15.62
N SER A 74 -0.29 -2.56 16.56
CA SER A 74 -1.20 -1.44 16.31
C SER A 74 -0.41 -0.16 16.04
N PRO A 75 -0.82 0.68 15.07
CA PRO A 75 -0.23 1.98 14.85
C PRO A 75 -0.31 2.86 16.10
N ILE A 76 0.81 3.50 16.45
CA ILE A 76 0.85 4.45 17.59
C ILE A 76 -0.08 5.63 17.31
N ARG A 77 -0.10 6.11 16.07
CA ARG A 77 -1.04 7.14 15.61
C ARG A 77 -2.28 6.47 15.04
N ASN A 78 -3.42 6.75 15.63
CA ASN A 78 -4.68 6.09 15.31
C ASN A 78 -5.88 7.02 15.56
N LEU A 79 -7.07 6.54 15.30
CA LEU A 79 -8.31 7.30 15.45
C LEU A 79 -8.52 7.82 16.89
N ASP A 80 -8.17 7.03 17.90
CA ASP A 80 -8.41 7.37 19.32
C ASP A 80 -7.59 8.59 19.79
N ASN A 81 -6.45 8.85 19.15
CA ASN A 81 -5.59 9.99 19.46
C ASN A 81 -5.55 11.04 18.34
N ASN A 82 -6.53 11.01 17.43
CA ASN A 82 -6.59 11.87 16.25
C ASN A 82 -5.27 11.87 15.44
N TYR A 83 -4.63 10.72 15.33
CA TYR A 83 -3.37 10.52 14.61
C TYR A 83 -2.25 11.43 15.07
N MET A 84 -2.35 11.95 16.29
CA MET A 84 -1.40 12.91 16.89
C MET A 84 -1.10 14.10 15.95
N ILE A 85 -2.13 14.68 15.34
CA ILE A 85 -2.01 15.80 14.40
C ILE A 85 -1.29 16.97 15.06
N ASP A 86 -0.18 17.41 14.47
CA ASP A 86 0.50 18.63 14.83
C ASP A 86 -0.06 19.80 14.01
N ARG A 87 -0.82 20.67 14.68
CA ARG A 87 -1.46 21.83 14.05
C ARG A 87 -0.47 22.93 13.63
N ALA A 88 0.69 23.00 14.23
CA ALA A 88 1.74 23.92 13.81
C ALA A 88 2.41 23.44 12.53
N VAL A 89 2.75 22.15 12.47
CA VAL A 89 3.29 21.50 11.26
C VAL A 89 2.27 21.53 10.13
N GLN A 90 0.97 21.36 10.43
CA GLN A 90 -0.10 21.47 9.42
C GLN A 90 -0.14 22.85 8.75
N LYS A 91 0.21 23.91 9.47
CA LYS A 91 0.20 25.28 8.93
C LYS A 91 1.46 25.63 8.14
N THR A 92 2.58 25.00 8.43
CA THR A 92 3.90 25.45 7.95
C THR A 92 4.66 24.42 7.13
N GLY A 93 4.38 23.14 7.29
CA GLY A 93 5.18 22.07 6.71
C GLY A 93 4.40 21.08 5.84
N THR A 94 3.28 20.57 6.33
CA THR A 94 2.48 19.57 5.62
C THR A 94 1.00 19.92 5.70
N PHE A 95 0.20 19.47 4.71
CA PHE A 95 -1.25 19.74 4.71
C PHE A 95 -2.01 18.98 5.82
N THR A 96 -1.49 17.86 6.28
CA THR A 96 -2.15 16.99 7.26
C THR A 96 -1.70 17.23 8.69
N GLY A 97 -0.44 17.64 8.91
CA GLY A 97 0.18 17.66 10.23
C GLY A 97 0.43 16.26 10.81
N ILE A 98 0.26 15.21 10.01
CA ILE A 98 0.50 13.83 10.40
C ILE A 98 1.87 13.38 9.87
N LYS A 99 2.63 12.69 10.71
CA LYS A 99 3.95 12.17 10.37
C LYS A 99 3.82 10.96 9.45
N GLY A 100 4.59 10.95 8.37
CA GLY A 100 4.70 9.78 7.48
C GLY A 100 3.53 9.62 6.50
N ILE A 101 3.81 9.02 5.35
CA ILE A 101 2.80 8.76 4.31
C ILE A 101 1.87 7.63 4.75
N GLY A 102 2.41 6.55 5.32
CA GLY A 102 1.60 5.42 5.77
C GLY A 102 0.57 5.81 6.82
N GLU A 103 0.95 6.68 7.76
CA GLU A 103 0.02 7.15 8.81
C GLU A 103 -1.02 8.14 8.27
N GLN A 104 -0.67 8.96 7.27
CA GLN A 104 -1.63 9.80 6.55
C GLN A 104 -2.67 8.95 5.82
N ASP A 105 -2.24 7.89 5.12
CA ASP A 105 -3.13 6.96 4.43
C ASP A 105 -4.06 6.25 5.42
N CYS A 106 -3.55 5.75 6.54
CA CYS A 106 -4.37 5.16 7.60
C CYS A 106 -5.43 6.15 8.10
N SER A 107 -5.05 7.41 8.35
CA SER A 107 -5.99 8.43 8.84
C SER A 107 -7.13 8.71 7.88
N ILE A 108 -6.87 8.75 6.59
CA ILE A 108 -7.88 8.98 5.57
C ILE A 108 -8.79 7.75 5.44
N GLN A 109 -8.23 6.55 5.41
CA GLN A 109 -8.99 5.32 5.28
C GLN A 109 -9.89 5.06 6.49
N GLU A 110 -9.37 5.17 7.70
CA GLU A 110 -10.15 4.98 8.92
C GLU A 110 -11.23 6.05 9.13
N SER A 111 -10.97 7.30 8.69
CA SER A 111 -11.96 8.39 8.78
C SER A 111 -13.19 8.20 7.88
N MET A 112 -13.10 7.33 6.88
CA MET A 112 -14.25 6.96 6.04
C MET A 112 -15.20 5.98 6.73
N GLY A 113 -14.86 5.46 7.89
CA GLY A 113 -15.65 4.46 8.62
C GLY A 113 -15.33 3.01 8.20
N GLY A 114 -15.90 2.05 8.91
CA GLY A 114 -15.56 0.63 8.75
C GLY A 114 -15.84 0.06 7.37
N MET A 115 -17.00 0.37 6.79
CA MET A 115 -17.34 0.00 5.40
C MET A 115 -17.81 1.24 4.65
N SER A 116 -17.07 1.62 3.63
CA SER A 116 -17.45 2.72 2.75
C SER A 116 -18.75 2.39 2.01
N PRO A 117 -19.78 3.23 2.10
CA PRO A 117 -21.04 3.04 1.39
C PRO A 117 -20.81 3.21 -0.12
N ARG A 118 -20.73 2.11 -0.86
CA ARG A 118 -20.41 2.11 -2.29
C ARG A 118 -21.42 2.89 -3.14
N TRP A 119 -22.66 3.01 -2.67
CA TRP A 119 -23.70 3.79 -3.34
C TRP A 119 -23.56 5.31 -3.19
N GLU A 120 -22.67 5.77 -2.29
CA GLU A 120 -22.34 7.19 -2.11
C GLU A 120 -21.04 7.59 -2.83
N GLU A 121 -20.36 6.64 -3.48
CA GLU A 121 -19.14 6.92 -4.23
C GLU A 121 -19.46 7.64 -5.55
N HIS A 122 -18.65 8.63 -5.87
CA HIS A 122 -18.70 9.38 -7.13
C HIS A 122 -17.39 9.20 -7.90
N LEU A 123 -17.23 8.03 -8.52
CA LEU A 123 -16.03 7.71 -9.27
C LEU A 123 -15.97 8.47 -10.60
N GLY A 124 -14.85 9.12 -10.88
CA GLY A 124 -14.59 9.86 -12.10
C GLY A 124 -13.71 9.11 -13.09
N THR A 125 -13.31 9.80 -14.15
CA THR A 125 -12.43 9.25 -15.19
C THR A 125 -11.04 8.89 -14.67
N SER A 126 -10.54 9.59 -13.67
CA SER A 126 -9.27 9.27 -12.98
C SER A 126 -9.31 7.95 -12.23
N ASP A 127 -10.51 7.48 -11.86
CA ASP A 127 -10.71 6.24 -11.09
C ASP A 127 -10.92 5.01 -11.98
N ARG A 128 -10.71 5.15 -13.29
CA ARG A 128 -10.92 4.06 -14.26
C ARG A 128 -10.19 2.77 -13.89
N GLY A 129 -8.97 2.88 -13.36
CA GLY A 129 -8.19 1.73 -12.90
C GLY A 129 -8.90 0.99 -11.74
N ILE A 130 -9.44 1.73 -10.78
CA ILE A 130 -10.19 1.19 -9.64
C ILE A 130 -11.48 0.51 -10.12
N ILE A 131 -12.21 1.13 -11.04
CA ILE A 131 -13.44 0.58 -11.63
C ILE A 131 -13.15 -0.76 -12.31
N LEU A 132 -12.12 -0.80 -13.15
CA LEU A 132 -11.72 -2.02 -13.87
C LEU A 132 -11.26 -3.12 -12.91
N PHE A 133 -10.47 -2.77 -11.91
CA PHE A 133 -10.02 -3.71 -10.89
C PHE A 133 -11.20 -4.34 -10.12
N ARG A 134 -12.13 -3.51 -9.64
CA ARG A 134 -13.32 -4.00 -8.92
C ARG A 134 -14.20 -4.90 -9.80
N LYS A 135 -14.38 -4.53 -11.07
CA LYS A 135 -15.12 -5.35 -12.04
C LYS A 135 -14.45 -6.71 -12.23
N MET A 136 -13.13 -6.71 -12.40
CA MET A 136 -12.34 -7.93 -12.58
C MET A 136 -12.44 -8.84 -11.35
N VAL A 137 -12.18 -8.32 -10.15
CA VAL A 137 -12.23 -9.13 -8.91
C VAL A 137 -13.62 -9.68 -8.64
N THR A 138 -14.66 -8.87 -8.86
CA THR A 138 -16.05 -9.34 -8.70
C THR A 138 -16.41 -10.42 -9.72
N GLY A 139 -15.92 -10.30 -10.95
CA GLY A 139 -16.07 -11.34 -11.97
C GLY A 139 -15.41 -12.65 -11.55
N LEU A 140 -14.12 -12.58 -11.19
CA LEU A 140 -13.37 -13.74 -10.74
C LEU A 140 -14.00 -14.44 -9.50
N ALA A 141 -14.55 -13.65 -8.57
CA ALA A 141 -15.24 -14.21 -7.41
C ALA A 141 -16.53 -14.98 -7.81
N ARG A 142 -17.30 -14.45 -8.76
CA ARG A 142 -18.48 -15.16 -9.30
C ARG A 142 -18.10 -16.44 -10.02
N ASP A 143 -17.09 -16.37 -10.90
CA ASP A 143 -16.59 -17.52 -11.63
C ASP A 143 -16.13 -18.61 -10.65
N LEU A 144 -15.44 -18.25 -9.57
CA LEU A 144 -15.02 -19.17 -8.53
C LEU A 144 -16.22 -19.82 -7.81
N MET A 145 -17.27 -19.07 -7.52
CA MET A 145 -18.52 -19.61 -6.94
C MET A 145 -19.20 -20.63 -7.87
N GLU A 146 -19.02 -20.51 -9.17
CA GLU A 146 -19.49 -21.45 -10.18
C GLU A 146 -18.52 -22.63 -10.41
N GLY A 147 -17.40 -22.66 -9.68
CA GLY A 147 -16.39 -23.73 -9.76
C GLY A 147 -15.28 -23.47 -10.79
N ASN A 148 -15.23 -22.28 -11.37
CA ASN A 148 -14.19 -21.87 -12.31
C ASN A 148 -13.06 -21.15 -11.57
N GLU A 149 -11.91 -21.77 -11.45
CA GLU A 149 -10.74 -21.14 -10.83
C GLU A 149 -10.10 -20.10 -11.77
N PRO A 150 -9.60 -18.97 -11.23
CA PRO A 150 -8.86 -18.01 -12.02
C PRO A 150 -7.61 -18.61 -12.66
N GLU A 151 -7.39 -18.36 -13.94
CA GLU A 151 -6.20 -18.83 -14.67
C GLU A 151 -4.89 -18.49 -13.96
N LEU A 152 -4.82 -17.30 -13.34
CA LEU A 152 -3.63 -16.84 -12.62
C LEU A 152 -3.26 -17.75 -11.43
N ALA A 153 -4.20 -18.49 -10.85
CA ALA A 153 -3.89 -19.45 -9.78
C ALA A 153 -2.96 -20.58 -10.25
N HIS A 154 -2.92 -20.85 -11.56
CA HIS A 154 -2.16 -21.92 -12.19
C HIS A 154 -1.06 -21.43 -13.13
N ALA A 155 -0.79 -20.13 -13.16
CA ALA A 155 0.17 -19.51 -14.06
C ALA A 155 1.25 -18.71 -13.30
N PRO A 156 2.13 -19.38 -12.51
CA PRO A 156 3.12 -18.72 -11.69
C PRO A 156 4.12 -17.87 -12.49
N GLU A 157 4.34 -18.20 -13.75
CA GLU A 157 5.21 -17.43 -14.64
C GLU A 157 4.69 -15.99 -14.90
N LYS A 158 3.39 -15.76 -14.78
CA LYS A 158 2.78 -14.43 -14.93
C LYS A 158 3.11 -13.49 -13.75
N PHE A 159 3.62 -14.03 -12.65
CA PHE A 159 4.07 -13.27 -11.49
C PHE A 159 5.55 -12.87 -11.56
N LYS A 160 6.27 -13.23 -12.63
CA LYS A 160 7.65 -12.78 -12.87
C LYS A 160 7.67 -11.33 -13.38
N VAL A 161 7.07 -10.46 -12.62
CA VAL A 161 7.00 -9.01 -12.90
C VAL A 161 7.61 -8.23 -11.74
N ARG A 162 8.09 -7.04 -12.04
CA ARG A 162 8.60 -6.10 -11.05
C ARG A 162 8.04 -4.71 -11.30
N SER A 163 7.88 -3.93 -10.26
CA SER A 163 7.58 -2.52 -10.40
C SER A 163 8.82 -1.75 -10.85
N THR A 164 8.61 -0.68 -11.59
CA THR A 164 9.67 0.18 -12.09
C THR A 164 9.28 1.65 -11.98
N GLY A 165 10.29 2.52 -11.95
CA GLY A 165 10.13 3.95 -12.07
C GLY A 165 11.31 4.49 -12.86
N PHE A 166 11.05 5.31 -13.86
CA PHE A 166 12.06 5.89 -14.74
C PHE A 166 11.56 7.22 -15.32
N THR A 167 12.49 8.03 -15.78
CA THR A 167 12.21 9.27 -16.50
C THR A 167 12.48 9.06 -17.98
N ILE A 168 11.56 9.51 -18.82
CA ILE A 168 11.67 9.43 -20.29
C ILE A 168 11.34 10.79 -20.91
N ASP A 169 11.68 10.97 -22.17
CA ASP A 169 11.26 12.12 -22.95
C ASP A 169 9.73 12.11 -23.13
N ALA A 170 9.13 13.30 -23.24
CA ALA A 170 7.67 13.45 -23.26
C ALA A 170 7.00 12.80 -24.50
N ASP A 171 7.73 12.62 -25.58
CA ASP A 171 7.29 12.02 -26.84
C ASP A 171 7.67 10.54 -26.99
N ALA A 172 8.35 9.95 -25.98
CA ALA A 172 8.73 8.55 -26.01
C ALA A 172 7.53 7.62 -25.79
N ASP A 173 7.59 6.43 -26.38
CA ASP A 173 6.62 5.35 -26.11
C ASP A 173 6.88 4.77 -24.71
N TRP A 174 6.14 5.29 -23.71
CA TRP A 174 6.29 4.89 -22.32
C TRP A 174 5.92 3.42 -22.08
N ILE A 175 5.03 2.83 -22.89
CA ILE A 175 4.64 1.41 -22.75
C ILE A 175 5.81 0.52 -23.16
N ALA A 176 6.36 0.75 -24.35
CA ALA A 176 7.49 -0.02 -24.86
C ALA A 176 8.73 0.12 -23.94
N GLU A 177 8.93 1.29 -23.33
CA GLU A 177 10.02 1.47 -22.36
C GLU A 177 9.74 0.76 -21.04
N ALA A 178 8.51 0.84 -20.53
CA ALA A 178 8.13 0.16 -19.28
C ALA A 178 8.29 -1.36 -19.37
N GLU A 179 7.90 -1.98 -20.49
CA GLU A 179 8.01 -3.43 -20.70
C GLU A 179 9.43 -3.94 -20.50
N LYS A 180 10.45 -3.20 -20.91
CA LYS A 180 11.86 -3.57 -20.73
C LYS A 180 12.28 -3.68 -19.26
N HIS A 181 11.61 -2.95 -18.38
CA HIS A 181 11.96 -2.82 -16.97
C HIS A 181 11.04 -3.60 -16.04
N MET A 182 9.89 -4.06 -16.53
CA MET A 182 8.89 -4.74 -15.71
C MET A 182 9.10 -6.24 -15.56
N VAL A 183 10.06 -6.82 -16.26
CA VAL A 183 10.38 -8.26 -16.16
C VAL A 183 11.26 -8.50 -14.95
N SER A 184 10.87 -9.44 -14.08
CA SER A 184 11.74 -9.92 -13.01
C SER A 184 12.81 -10.84 -13.57
N THR A 185 14.05 -10.62 -13.17
CA THR A 185 15.21 -11.43 -13.53
C THR A 185 15.57 -12.46 -12.45
N VAL A 186 14.73 -12.54 -11.40
CA VAL A 186 14.94 -13.44 -10.24
C VAL A 186 13.81 -14.46 -10.21
#